data_a5a76fdbea994e230cad6653fc0e297a
#
_entry.id   a5a76fdbea994e230cad6653fc0e297a
#
_cell.length_a   1.000
_cell.length_b   1.000
_cell.length_c   1.000
_cell.angle_alpha   90.00
_cell.angle_beta   90.00
_cell.angle_gamma   90.00
#
_symmetry.space_group_name_H-M   'P 1'
#
loop_
_entity.id
_entity.type
_entity.pdbx_description
1 polymer ?
#
loop_
_entity_poly.entity_id
_entity_poly.type
_entity_poly.pdbx_seq_one_letter_code
_entity_poly.pdbx_strand_id
1 'polypeptide(L)'
;MSRINISIFSLLFAVAISLDIKSEEETLPVLGDASSSAISIASEYNLGRLYMAQLRRSIPEYSDPVTQDYAEHLVYRLAEYSELRDRRLEIAIIDDKSINAFAAPGGIIGINAGLIFHSNAEGELASVLSHELAHLSQRHFARRMQRQKDRSLANSLMVLASVALAGATSNPNAILAGQQVITQQALSFSRGDEQEADRIGFKNLVSAGFDPFSMSYMFEKLQSLSRLSGSNELEFLRSHPLTKKRISDAQSRAREFEGSNYRNSLEYELVKARSVVHFAQLPRQAIRQFDQNLRRAKSDRESLIAEYGLALAHSKNNDHEDALQFMRNALNKDKENLLIQIGILEVHIAAENYFEAEALAVSLLQLNPNNYPISMLYNQILMNKGDYEKGEE
;
A
#
# COMPACT_ATOMS: atom_id res chain seq x y z
N MET A 1 -73.33 -33.22 62.42
CA MET A 1 -72.94 -34.18 61.42
C MET A 1 -73.00 -33.48 60.07
N SER A 2 -71.89 -33.06 59.50
CA SER A 2 -71.74 -32.86 58.08
C SER A 2 -70.42 -32.06 57.82
N ARG A 3 -69.56 -32.62 57.07
CA ARG A 3 -68.22 -32.11 56.80
C ARG A 3 -68.28 -31.00 55.75
N ILE A 4 -67.69 -29.86 56.04
CA ILE A 4 -67.51 -28.74 55.09
C ILE A 4 -66.09 -28.88 54.47
N ASN A 5 -66.10 -29.14 53.19
CA ASN A 5 -64.90 -29.08 52.40
C ASN A 5 -64.65 -27.62 51.88
N ILE A 6 -63.61 -27.01 52.33
CA ILE A 6 -63.18 -25.71 51.84
C ILE A 6 -62.13 -25.93 50.75
N SER A 7 -62.51 -25.65 49.50
CA SER A 7 -61.57 -25.60 48.36
C SER A 7 -60.98 -24.22 48.31
N ILE A 8 -59.67 -24.16 48.50
CA ILE A 8 -58.86 -22.93 48.33
C ILE A 8 -58.58 -22.78 46.87
N PHE A 9 -59.14 -21.77 46.25
CA PHE A 9 -58.83 -21.35 44.89
C PHE A 9 -57.56 -20.43 44.95
N SER A 10 -56.41 -20.95 44.60
CA SER A 10 -55.17 -20.17 44.47
C SER A 10 -55.23 -19.40 43.18
N LEU A 11 -55.38 -18.10 43.29
CA LEU A 11 -55.28 -17.16 42.19
C LEU A 11 -53.74 -16.93 41.84
N LEU A 12 -53.22 -17.61 40.83
CA LEU A 12 -51.96 -17.38 40.31
C LEU A 12 -51.96 -16.16 39.33
N PHE A 13 -51.49 -15.03 39.83
CA PHE A 13 -51.28 -13.85 39.03
C PHE A 13 -49.98 -14.06 38.23
N ALA A 14 -50.09 -14.43 36.96
CA ALA A 14 -48.96 -14.52 36.04
C ALA A 14 -48.56 -13.11 35.59
N VAL A 15 -47.50 -12.55 36.18
CA VAL A 15 -46.82 -11.37 35.64
C VAL A 15 -45.99 -11.82 34.45
N ALA A 16 -46.48 -11.56 33.26
CA ALA A 16 -45.69 -11.70 32.03
C ALA A 16 -44.66 -10.60 32.01
N ILE A 17 -43.41 -10.90 32.41
CA ILE A 17 -42.28 -10.07 32.14
C ILE A 17 -41.87 -10.40 30.71
N SER A 18 -42.17 -9.48 29.78
CA SER A 18 -41.62 -9.49 28.41
C SER A 18 -40.12 -9.20 28.49
N LEU A 19 -39.31 -10.22 28.55
CA LEU A 19 -37.91 -10.12 28.27
C LEU A 19 -37.79 -9.96 26.76
N ASP A 20 -37.48 -8.74 26.30
CA ASP A 20 -36.96 -8.50 24.98
C ASP A 20 -35.58 -9.22 24.89
N ILE A 21 -35.62 -10.47 24.48
CA ILE A 21 -34.42 -11.18 24.01
C ILE A 21 -34.11 -10.55 22.67
N LYS A 22 -33.24 -9.52 22.68
CA LYS A 22 -32.46 -9.19 21.49
C LYS A 22 -31.67 -10.45 21.14
N SER A 23 -32.11 -11.13 20.08
CA SER A 23 -31.26 -12.11 19.42
C SER A 23 -30.06 -11.36 18.89
N GLU A 24 -28.92 -11.41 19.60
CA GLU A 24 -27.65 -11.25 18.95
C GLU A 24 -27.63 -12.30 17.82
N GLU A 25 -27.63 -11.85 16.58
CA GLU A 25 -27.31 -12.71 15.47
C GLU A 25 -25.92 -13.28 15.77
N GLU A 26 -25.86 -14.50 16.28
CA GLU A 26 -24.65 -15.30 16.25
C GLU A 26 -24.27 -15.45 14.77
N THR A 27 -23.44 -14.54 14.30
CA THR A 27 -22.80 -14.71 13.01
C THR A 27 -22.00 -16.00 13.10
N LEU A 28 -22.43 -17.00 12.32
CA LEU A 28 -21.72 -18.26 12.19
C LEU A 28 -20.23 -17.98 11.99
N PRO A 29 -19.33 -18.65 12.70
CA PRO A 29 -17.90 -18.45 12.53
C PRO A 29 -17.54 -18.71 11.07
N VAL A 30 -17.03 -17.67 10.41
CA VAL A 30 -16.50 -17.80 9.05
C VAL A 30 -15.35 -18.80 9.11
N LEU A 31 -15.26 -19.71 8.13
CA LEU A 31 -14.27 -20.80 8.10
C LEU A 31 -12.81 -20.35 8.31
N GLY A 32 -12.51 -19.05 8.20
CA GLY A 32 -11.21 -18.44 8.55
C GLY A 32 -10.97 -18.17 10.04
N ASP A 33 -11.96 -18.33 10.90
CA ASP A 33 -11.92 -17.94 12.32
C ASP A 33 -11.32 -19.03 13.25
N ALA A 34 -10.96 -20.20 12.70
CA ALA A 34 -10.26 -21.24 13.46
C ALA A 34 -8.90 -20.78 14.03
N SER A 35 -8.37 -19.64 13.53
CA SER A 35 -7.14 -19.00 14.03
C SER A 35 -7.38 -18.03 15.20
N SER A 36 -8.63 -17.77 15.58
CA SER A 36 -8.98 -16.84 16.68
C SER A 36 -8.47 -17.30 18.06
N SER A 37 -8.15 -18.59 18.20
CA SER A 37 -7.60 -19.16 19.44
C SER A 37 -6.09 -18.91 19.64
N ALA A 38 -5.33 -18.53 18.60
CA ALA A 38 -3.87 -18.38 18.70
C ALA A 38 -3.47 -16.92 18.99
N ILE A 39 -4.00 -15.95 18.25
CA ILE A 39 -3.69 -14.52 18.41
C ILE A 39 -4.96 -13.70 18.16
N SER A 40 -5.32 -12.82 19.10
CA SER A 40 -6.46 -11.91 18.92
C SER A 40 -6.12 -10.80 17.91
N ILE A 41 -7.16 -10.18 17.30
CA ILE A 41 -6.99 -9.01 16.42
C ILE A 41 -6.30 -7.85 17.16
N ALA A 42 -6.62 -7.64 18.45
CA ALA A 42 -5.97 -6.63 19.27
C ALA A 42 -4.47 -6.92 19.47
N SER A 43 -4.11 -8.19 19.65
CA SER A 43 -2.69 -8.60 19.75
C SER A 43 -1.95 -8.44 18.43
N GLU A 44 -2.60 -8.74 17.29
CA GLU A 44 -2.04 -8.49 15.95
C GLU A 44 -1.82 -6.99 15.73
N TYR A 45 -2.78 -6.15 16.13
CA TYR A 45 -2.65 -4.69 16.03
C TYR A 45 -1.44 -4.15 16.81
N ASN A 46 -1.32 -4.54 18.10
CA ASN A 46 -0.20 -4.11 18.92
C ASN A 46 1.15 -4.59 18.35
N LEU A 47 1.18 -5.83 17.85
CA LEU A 47 2.35 -6.38 17.18
C LEU A 47 2.73 -5.56 15.94
N GLY A 48 1.74 -5.17 15.14
CA GLY A 48 1.94 -4.33 13.97
C GLY A 48 2.54 -2.97 14.31
N ARG A 49 2.06 -2.30 15.37
CA ARG A 49 2.61 -1.00 15.80
C ARG A 49 4.09 -1.11 16.20
N LEU A 50 4.45 -2.14 16.94
CA LEU A 50 5.85 -2.40 17.29
C LEU A 50 6.70 -2.68 16.06
N TYR A 51 6.15 -3.47 15.13
CA TYR A 51 6.80 -3.77 13.87
C TYR A 51 7.03 -2.52 13.01
N MET A 52 6.01 -1.68 12.83
CA MET A 52 6.12 -0.43 12.07
C MET A 52 7.15 0.53 12.70
N ALA A 53 7.14 0.67 14.03
CA ALA A 53 8.13 1.47 14.72
C ALA A 53 9.57 0.96 14.49
N GLN A 54 9.77 -0.35 14.45
CA GLN A 54 11.07 -0.95 14.13
C GLN A 54 11.43 -0.77 12.66
N LEU A 55 10.48 -0.92 11.75
CA LEU A 55 10.65 -0.73 10.32
C LEU A 55 11.20 0.69 10.03
N ARG A 56 10.50 1.72 10.52
CA ARG A 56 10.88 3.13 10.34
C ARG A 56 12.27 3.49 10.89
N ARG A 57 12.72 2.78 11.93
CA ARG A 57 14.08 2.97 12.47
C ARG A 57 15.18 2.32 11.67
N SER A 58 14.84 1.27 10.92
CA SER A 58 15.83 0.38 10.29
C SER A 58 15.97 0.57 8.79
N ILE A 59 15.00 1.19 8.15
CA ILE A 59 14.87 1.24 6.69
C ILE A 59 14.61 2.68 6.25
N PRO A 60 15.29 3.15 5.18
CA PRO A 60 15.00 4.46 4.63
C PRO A 60 13.58 4.50 4.06
N GLU A 61 12.76 5.43 4.55
CA GLU A 61 11.47 5.72 3.96
C GLU A 61 11.63 6.55 2.69
N TYR A 62 10.77 6.28 1.72
CA TYR A 62 10.68 7.07 0.51
C TYR A 62 9.97 8.40 0.83
N SER A 63 10.76 9.47 0.99
CA SER A 63 10.29 10.78 1.49
C SER A 63 9.57 11.59 0.41
N ASP A 64 8.50 11.07 -0.15
CA ASP A 64 7.64 11.74 -1.13
C ASP A 64 6.19 11.71 -0.67
N PRO A 65 5.66 12.82 -0.12
CA PRO A 65 4.31 12.84 0.43
C PRO A 65 3.23 12.60 -0.63
N VAL A 66 3.47 12.97 -1.89
CA VAL A 66 2.53 12.71 -3.00
C VAL A 66 2.41 11.21 -3.28
N THR A 67 3.54 10.51 -3.31
CA THR A 67 3.55 9.06 -3.52
C THR A 67 2.95 8.31 -2.33
N GLN A 68 3.19 8.78 -1.10
CA GLN A 68 2.59 8.22 0.12
C GLN A 68 1.06 8.35 0.08
N ASP A 69 0.55 9.54 -0.19
CA ASP A 69 -0.88 9.84 -0.28
C ASP A 69 -1.58 8.98 -1.36
N TYR A 70 -0.98 8.90 -2.54
CA TYR A 70 -1.47 8.04 -3.62
C TYR A 70 -1.52 6.56 -3.21
N ALA A 71 -0.46 6.05 -2.59
CA ALA A 71 -0.41 4.65 -2.19
C ALA A 71 -1.44 4.32 -1.11
N GLU A 72 -1.66 5.23 -0.15
CA GLU A 72 -2.71 5.10 0.85
C GLU A 72 -4.09 5.06 0.21
N HIS A 73 -4.40 6.00 -0.68
CA HIS A 73 -5.67 6.03 -1.40
C HIS A 73 -5.89 4.74 -2.22
N LEU A 74 -4.87 4.25 -2.92
CA LEU A 74 -4.96 3.01 -3.69
C LEU A 74 -5.22 1.80 -2.78
N VAL A 75 -4.49 1.68 -1.67
CA VAL A 75 -4.65 0.58 -0.71
C VAL A 75 -6.05 0.62 -0.08
N TYR A 76 -6.54 1.80 0.36
CA TYR A 76 -7.88 1.93 0.92
C TYR A 76 -8.98 1.63 -0.10
N ARG A 77 -8.83 2.08 -1.35
CA ARG A 77 -9.73 1.71 -2.44
C ARG A 77 -9.82 0.20 -2.63
N LEU A 78 -8.70 -0.51 -2.60
CA LEU A 78 -8.67 -1.97 -2.70
C LEU A 78 -9.26 -2.64 -1.45
N ALA A 79 -8.99 -2.08 -0.27
CA ALA A 79 -9.50 -2.59 1.02
C ALA A 79 -11.02 -2.47 1.13
N GLU A 80 -11.64 -1.52 0.44
CA GLU A 80 -13.11 -1.37 0.39
C GLU A 80 -13.79 -2.63 -0.16
N TYR A 81 -13.16 -3.30 -1.14
CA TYR A 81 -13.66 -4.52 -1.76
C TYR A 81 -13.09 -5.80 -1.14
N SER A 82 -12.26 -5.67 -0.11
CA SER A 82 -11.66 -6.81 0.59
C SER A 82 -12.55 -7.30 1.74
N GLU A 83 -12.30 -8.54 2.18
CA GLU A 83 -12.94 -9.13 3.37
C GLU A 83 -12.23 -8.71 4.67
N LEU A 84 -11.48 -7.60 4.65
CA LEU A 84 -10.71 -7.13 5.79
C LEU A 84 -11.63 -6.59 6.89
N ARG A 85 -11.55 -7.20 8.09
CA ARG A 85 -12.38 -6.81 9.25
C ARG A 85 -11.84 -5.57 9.96
N ASP A 86 -10.53 -5.50 10.16
CA ASP A 86 -9.85 -4.35 10.76
C ASP A 86 -9.19 -3.52 9.66
N ARG A 87 -9.76 -2.35 9.42
CA ARG A 87 -9.32 -1.43 8.36
C ARG A 87 -8.34 -0.35 8.85
N ARG A 88 -7.79 -0.49 10.05
CA ARG A 88 -6.75 0.39 10.55
C ARG A 88 -5.41 0.04 9.87
N LEU A 89 -5.30 0.42 8.60
CA LEU A 89 -4.11 0.16 7.80
C LEU A 89 -3.05 1.24 8.06
N GLU A 90 -1.80 0.84 8.01
CA GLU A 90 -0.65 1.75 8.04
C GLU A 90 0.31 1.33 6.93
N ILE A 91 0.55 2.27 6.02
CA ILE A 91 1.31 2.04 4.80
C ILE A 91 2.68 2.71 4.93
N ALA A 92 3.75 1.98 4.64
CA ALA A 92 5.10 2.53 4.55
C ALA A 92 5.65 2.32 3.14
N ILE A 93 6.12 3.39 2.51
CA ILE A 93 6.86 3.29 1.26
C ILE A 93 8.35 3.27 1.57
N ILE A 94 9.03 2.26 1.07
CA ILE A 94 10.44 1.99 1.32
C ILE A 94 11.25 2.50 0.13
N ASP A 95 12.31 3.26 0.39
CA ASP A 95 13.23 3.73 -0.65
C ASP A 95 14.17 2.60 -1.11
N ASP A 96 13.56 1.65 -1.82
CA ASP A 96 14.27 0.54 -2.45
C ASP A 96 13.76 0.35 -3.88
N LYS A 97 14.69 0.17 -4.82
CA LYS A 97 14.39 0.02 -6.25
C LYS A 97 13.92 -1.39 -6.63
N SER A 98 14.03 -2.37 -5.74
CA SER A 98 13.57 -3.74 -5.99
C SER A 98 12.04 -3.83 -6.04
N ILE A 99 11.54 -4.83 -6.76
CA ILE A 99 10.09 -5.13 -6.76
C ILE A 99 9.80 -5.90 -5.49
N ASN A 100 9.12 -5.24 -4.54
CA ASN A 100 8.63 -5.88 -3.34
C ASN A 100 7.42 -5.15 -2.76
N ALA A 101 6.54 -5.92 -2.10
CA ALA A 101 5.55 -5.45 -1.14
C ALA A 101 5.31 -6.58 -0.14
N PHE A 102 4.84 -6.25 1.03
CA PHE A 102 4.52 -7.24 2.05
C PHE A 102 3.40 -6.76 2.97
N ALA A 103 2.67 -7.72 3.50
CA ALA A 103 1.72 -7.50 4.58
C ALA A 103 2.26 -8.05 5.90
N ALA A 104 2.09 -7.29 6.99
CA ALA A 104 2.39 -7.72 8.34
C ALA A 104 1.16 -7.60 9.26
N PRO A 105 1.11 -8.34 10.39
CA PRO A 105 -0.02 -8.29 11.32
C PRO A 105 -0.38 -6.87 11.74
N GLY A 106 -1.64 -6.65 12.06
CA GLY A 106 -2.12 -5.36 12.55
C GLY A 106 -2.33 -4.31 11.45
N GLY A 107 -2.50 -4.75 10.20
CA GLY A 107 -2.84 -3.87 9.08
C GLY A 107 -1.63 -3.14 8.49
N ILE A 108 -0.41 -3.65 8.66
CA ILE A 108 0.78 -3.05 8.09
C ILE A 108 0.95 -3.51 6.65
N ILE A 109 1.23 -2.56 5.75
CA ILE A 109 1.60 -2.81 4.36
C ILE A 109 2.89 -2.04 4.06
N GLY A 110 3.94 -2.77 3.70
CA GLY A 110 5.17 -2.20 3.17
C GLY A 110 5.20 -2.29 1.65
N ILE A 111 5.65 -1.22 0.99
CA ILE A 111 5.72 -1.12 -0.47
C ILE A 111 7.08 -0.58 -0.84
N ASN A 112 7.91 -1.34 -1.54
CA ASN A 112 9.12 -0.77 -2.12
C ASN A 112 8.73 0.19 -3.26
N ALA A 113 9.29 1.39 -3.28
CA ALA A 113 9.05 2.37 -4.36
C ALA A 113 9.42 1.80 -5.74
N GLY A 114 10.31 0.81 -5.78
CA GLY A 114 10.63 0.02 -6.96
C GLY A 114 9.44 -0.73 -7.56
N LEU A 115 8.45 -1.12 -6.76
CA LEU A 115 7.22 -1.73 -7.29
C LEU A 115 6.48 -0.73 -8.18
N ILE A 116 6.35 0.54 -7.78
CA ILE A 116 5.75 1.61 -8.60
C ILE A 116 6.60 1.85 -9.85
N PHE A 117 7.91 1.97 -9.67
CA PHE A 117 8.87 2.20 -10.76
C PHE A 117 8.81 1.11 -11.85
N HIS A 118 8.67 -0.14 -11.48
CA HIS A 118 8.67 -1.27 -12.41
C HIS A 118 7.29 -1.64 -12.95
N SER A 119 6.19 -1.21 -12.31
CA SER A 119 4.84 -1.47 -12.82
C SER A 119 4.60 -0.73 -14.13
N ASN A 120 4.10 -1.42 -15.17
CA ASN A 120 3.78 -0.79 -16.46
C ASN A 120 2.39 -0.18 -16.47
N ALA A 121 1.50 -0.71 -15.65
CA ALA A 121 0.12 -0.25 -15.49
C ALA A 121 -0.24 -0.18 -14.00
N GLU A 122 -1.18 0.70 -13.66
CA GLU A 122 -1.71 0.85 -12.31
C GLU A 122 -2.29 -0.46 -11.78
N GLY A 123 -2.94 -1.23 -12.64
CA GLY A 123 -3.48 -2.53 -12.30
C GLY A 123 -2.40 -3.55 -11.90
N GLU A 124 -1.17 -3.48 -12.44
CA GLU A 124 -0.06 -4.34 -12.00
C GLU A 124 0.31 -4.04 -10.55
N LEU A 125 0.44 -2.76 -10.17
CA LEU A 125 0.64 -2.34 -8.79
C LEU A 125 -0.52 -2.78 -7.90
N ALA A 126 -1.75 -2.48 -8.32
CA ALA A 126 -2.96 -2.84 -7.60
C ALA A 126 -3.09 -4.36 -7.40
N SER A 127 -2.61 -5.19 -8.34
CA SER A 127 -2.68 -6.64 -8.23
C SER A 127 -1.82 -7.19 -7.09
N VAL A 128 -0.61 -6.63 -6.90
CA VAL A 128 0.28 -6.98 -5.79
C VAL A 128 -0.36 -6.53 -4.47
N LEU A 129 -0.84 -5.29 -4.39
CA LEU A 129 -1.46 -4.77 -3.17
C LEU A 129 -2.74 -5.54 -2.80
N SER A 130 -3.54 -5.96 -3.79
CA SER A 130 -4.72 -6.82 -3.57
C SER A 130 -4.34 -8.19 -3.01
N HIS A 131 -3.22 -8.74 -3.45
CA HIS A 131 -2.66 -10.00 -2.94
C HIS A 131 -2.22 -9.84 -1.48
N GLU A 132 -1.53 -8.75 -1.13
CA GLU A 132 -1.13 -8.45 0.25
C GLU A 132 -2.34 -8.23 1.16
N LEU A 133 -3.35 -7.51 0.69
CA LEU A 133 -4.62 -7.34 1.42
C LEU A 133 -5.35 -8.68 1.63
N ALA A 134 -5.24 -9.62 0.69
CA ALA A 134 -5.79 -10.97 0.87
C ALA A 134 -5.06 -11.73 1.98
N HIS A 135 -3.73 -11.60 2.09
CA HIS A 135 -2.97 -12.17 3.21
C HIS A 135 -3.43 -11.62 4.56
N LEU A 136 -3.73 -10.32 4.65
CA LEU A 136 -4.28 -9.70 5.87
C LEU A 136 -5.69 -10.18 6.17
N SER A 137 -6.60 -10.13 5.19
CA SER A 137 -8.02 -10.47 5.40
C SER A 137 -8.20 -11.94 5.78
N GLN A 138 -7.38 -12.85 5.23
CA GLN A 138 -7.39 -14.28 5.57
C GLN A 138 -6.52 -14.61 6.78
N ARG A 139 -5.89 -13.61 7.41
CA ARG A 139 -5.05 -13.77 8.60
C ARG A 139 -3.99 -14.87 8.43
N HIS A 140 -3.34 -14.93 7.25
CA HIS A 140 -2.37 -15.98 6.92
C HIS A 140 -1.22 -16.02 7.92
N PHE A 141 -0.82 -14.87 8.47
CA PHE A 141 0.18 -14.79 9.52
C PHE A 141 -0.29 -15.48 10.80
N ALA A 142 -1.50 -15.17 11.31
CA ALA A 142 -2.03 -15.78 12.52
C ALA A 142 -2.20 -17.30 12.35
N ARG A 143 -2.70 -17.76 11.18
CA ARG A 143 -2.81 -19.20 10.85
C ARG A 143 -1.44 -19.87 10.81
N ARG A 144 -0.41 -19.19 10.33
CA ARG A 144 0.97 -19.69 10.34
C ARG A 144 1.52 -19.84 11.75
N MET A 145 1.31 -18.81 12.60
CA MET A 145 1.70 -18.84 14.01
C MET A 145 1.05 -20.03 14.75
N GLN A 146 -0.22 -20.27 14.49
CA GLN A 146 -0.93 -21.42 15.08
C GLN A 146 -0.36 -22.77 14.62
N ARG A 147 0.06 -22.88 13.37
CA ARG A 147 0.73 -24.09 12.85
C ARG A 147 2.13 -24.33 13.46
N GLN A 148 2.75 -23.27 14.01
CA GLN A 148 4.10 -23.32 14.61
C GLN A 148 4.05 -23.29 16.14
N LYS A 149 3.14 -24.05 16.76
CA LYS A 149 2.75 -24.01 18.18
C LYS A 149 3.86 -23.99 19.23
N ASP A 150 5.12 -24.25 18.87
CA ASP A 150 6.23 -24.43 19.83
C ASP A 150 7.19 -23.23 19.93
N ARG A 151 6.87 -22.07 19.36
CA ARG A 151 7.77 -20.91 19.39
C ARG A 151 7.12 -19.72 20.09
N SER A 152 7.86 -19.12 21.05
CA SER A 152 7.40 -17.97 21.83
C SER A 152 7.06 -16.76 20.95
N LEU A 153 6.13 -15.91 21.40
CA LEU A 153 5.72 -14.67 20.71
C LEU A 153 6.92 -13.75 20.41
N ALA A 154 7.93 -13.74 21.29
CA ALA A 154 9.17 -12.99 21.10
C ALA A 154 9.99 -13.47 19.89
N ASN A 155 10.04 -14.79 19.64
CA ASN A 155 10.68 -15.32 18.43
C ASN A 155 9.94 -14.90 17.16
N SER A 156 8.64 -14.69 17.24
CA SER A 156 7.82 -14.28 16.12
C SER A 156 7.99 -12.81 15.76
N LEU A 157 8.20 -11.95 16.75
CA LEU A 157 8.58 -10.54 16.55
C LEU A 157 9.95 -10.43 15.86
N MET A 158 10.90 -11.26 16.31
CA MET A 158 12.24 -11.29 15.72
C MET A 158 12.21 -11.82 14.28
N VAL A 159 11.33 -12.78 13.98
CA VAL A 159 11.07 -13.26 12.61
C VAL A 159 10.47 -12.15 11.74
N LEU A 160 9.49 -11.41 12.23
CA LEU A 160 8.88 -10.30 11.48
C LEU A 160 9.87 -9.17 11.23
N ALA A 161 10.61 -8.75 12.25
CA ALA A 161 11.63 -7.71 12.10
C ALA A 161 12.73 -8.11 11.11
N SER A 162 13.11 -9.39 11.07
CA SER A 162 14.11 -9.88 10.13
C SER A 162 13.55 -10.08 8.71
N VAL A 163 12.27 -10.39 8.56
CA VAL A 163 11.59 -10.40 7.24
C VAL A 163 11.58 -9.01 6.63
N ALA A 164 11.21 -8.00 7.41
CA ALA A 164 11.25 -6.62 6.94
C ALA A 164 12.67 -6.16 6.62
N LEU A 165 13.62 -6.52 7.47
CA LEU A 165 15.02 -6.13 7.26
C LEU A 165 15.63 -6.84 6.04
N ALA A 166 15.30 -8.12 5.81
CA ALA A 166 15.71 -8.86 4.62
C ALA A 166 14.98 -8.39 3.37
N GLY A 167 13.74 -7.92 3.53
CA GLY A 167 12.87 -7.41 2.51
C GLY A 167 13.20 -6.00 2.04
N ALA A 168 13.83 -5.21 2.86
CA ALA A 168 14.09 -3.81 2.60
C ALA A 168 15.56 -3.48 2.28
N THR A 169 16.47 -4.39 2.53
CA THR A 169 17.89 -4.18 2.23
C THR A 169 18.40 -5.32 1.39
N SER A 170 18.75 -5.06 0.15
CA SER A 170 19.53 -5.96 -0.70
C SER A 170 20.94 -6.24 -0.12
N ASN A 171 21.17 -5.88 1.15
CA ASN A 171 22.46 -5.99 1.81
C ASN A 171 22.53 -7.28 2.65
N PRO A 172 23.26 -8.32 2.18
CA PRO A 172 23.41 -9.57 2.92
C PRO A 172 24.06 -9.40 4.31
N ASN A 173 24.74 -8.30 4.57
CA ASN A 173 25.39 -8.01 5.84
C ASN A 173 24.41 -7.50 6.93
N ALA A 174 23.23 -7.01 6.58
CA ALA A 174 22.20 -6.69 7.56
C ALA A 174 21.63 -7.96 8.25
N ILE A 175 21.75 -9.12 7.58
CA ILE A 175 21.37 -10.44 8.10
C ILE A 175 22.34 -10.90 9.20
N LEU A 176 23.58 -10.43 9.21
CA LEU A 176 24.61 -10.82 10.18
C LEU A 176 24.50 -10.11 11.53
N ALA A 177 23.77 -8.99 11.63
CA ALA A 177 23.60 -8.26 12.89
C ALA A 177 22.54 -8.86 13.84
N GLY A 178 21.70 -9.75 13.36
CA GLY A 178 20.73 -10.51 14.17
C GLY A 178 20.98 -12.01 14.03
N GLN A 179 21.69 -12.59 14.96
CA GLN A 179 22.05 -14.01 14.99
C GLN A 179 20.92 -14.95 14.54
N GLN A 180 21.31 -15.87 13.68
CA GLN A 180 20.64 -17.08 13.20
C GLN A 180 19.75 -16.92 11.96
N VAL A 181 20.26 -17.53 10.93
CA VAL A 181 19.61 -17.91 9.69
C VAL A 181 18.16 -18.31 9.94
N ILE A 182 17.26 -17.35 9.76
CA ILE A 182 15.86 -17.68 9.56
C ILE A 182 15.84 -18.35 8.21
N THR A 183 15.63 -19.66 8.19
CA THR A 183 15.58 -20.43 6.96
C THR A 183 14.54 -19.79 6.03
N GLN A 184 14.84 -19.72 4.74
CA GLN A 184 13.95 -19.19 3.70
C GLN A 184 12.52 -19.75 3.80
N GLN A 185 12.38 -20.98 4.33
CA GLN A 185 11.09 -21.60 4.67
C GLN A 185 10.33 -20.86 5.78
N ALA A 186 11.02 -20.10 6.64
CA ALA A 186 10.36 -19.31 7.68
C ALA A 186 9.76 -17.99 7.15
N LEU A 187 10.15 -17.55 5.96
CA LEU A 187 9.69 -16.31 5.33
C LEU A 187 8.54 -16.50 4.36
N SER A 188 8.46 -17.68 3.70
CA SER A 188 7.44 -17.93 2.67
C SER A 188 6.12 -18.42 3.24
N PHE A 189 5.03 -18.00 2.64
CA PHE A 189 3.70 -18.56 2.89
C PHE A 189 3.58 -19.96 2.27
N SER A 190 2.63 -20.76 2.77
CA SER A 190 2.38 -22.07 2.17
C SER A 190 1.79 -21.90 0.76
N ARG A 191 1.97 -22.92 -0.10
CA ARG A 191 1.37 -22.91 -1.45
C ARG A 191 -0.15 -22.74 -1.42
N GLY A 192 -0.81 -23.24 -0.38
CA GLY A 192 -2.25 -23.06 -0.18
C GLY A 192 -2.61 -21.62 0.17
N ASP A 193 -1.85 -20.99 1.07
CA ASP A 193 -2.03 -19.58 1.46
C ASP A 193 -1.83 -18.67 0.22
N GLU A 194 -0.83 -18.96 -0.64
CA GLU A 194 -0.58 -18.23 -1.88
C GLU A 194 -1.75 -18.34 -2.88
N GLN A 195 -2.26 -19.56 -3.11
CA GLN A 195 -3.39 -19.78 -4.02
C GLN A 195 -4.68 -19.13 -3.50
N GLU A 196 -4.89 -19.10 -2.19
CA GLU A 196 -6.00 -18.41 -1.54
C GLU A 196 -5.86 -16.90 -1.71
N ALA A 197 -4.67 -16.34 -1.45
CA ALA A 197 -4.38 -14.92 -1.64
C ALA A 197 -4.53 -14.49 -3.11
N ASP A 198 -4.07 -15.30 -4.07
CA ASP A 198 -4.30 -15.03 -5.49
C ASP A 198 -5.77 -14.97 -5.85
N ARG A 199 -6.57 -15.93 -5.37
CA ARG A 199 -8.00 -16.00 -5.67
C ARG A 199 -8.78 -14.82 -5.09
N ILE A 200 -8.50 -14.49 -3.83
CA ILE A 200 -9.19 -13.40 -3.11
C ILE A 200 -8.69 -12.05 -3.61
N GLY A 201 -7.38 -11.89 -3.78
CA GLY A 201 -6.77 -10.69 -4.33
C GLY A 201 -7.25 -10.39 -5.75
N PHE A 202 -7.40 -11.42 -6.60
CA PHE A 202 -7.99 -11.26 -7.93
C PHE A 202 -9.43 -10.73 -7.87
N LYS A 203 -10.28 -11.29 -6.99
CA LYS A 203 -11.64 -10.81 -6.79
C LYS A 203 -11.66 -9.34 -6.35
N ASN A 204 -10.82 -8.97 -5.38
CA ASN A 204 -10.71 -7.60 -4.89
C ASN A 204 -10.26 -6.64 -6.00
N LEU A 205 -9.24 -7.02 -6.77
CA LEU A 205 -8.71 -6.24 -7.90
C LEU A 205 -9.81 -5.90 -8.92
N VAL A 206 -10.53 -6.92 -9.35
CA VAL A 206 -11.61 -6.76 -10.36
C VAL A 206 -12.78 -5.95 -9.80
N SER A 207 -13.18 -6.20 -8.54
CA SER A 207 -14.25 -5.45 -7.88
C SER A 207 -13.89 -3.98 -7.68
N ALA A 208 -12.60 -3.64 -7.50
CA ALA A 208 -12.10 -2.27 -7.43
C ALA A 208 -11.98 -1.60 -8.82
N GLY A 209 -12.36 -2.30 -9.90
CA GLY A 209 -12.44 -1.76 -11.27
C GLY A 209 -11.12 -1.79 -12.03
N PHE A 210 -10.16 -2.62 -11.64
CA PHE A 210 -8.91 -2.82 -12.37
C PHE A 210 -9.00 -3.93 -13.42
N ASP A 211 -8.09 -3.87 -14.40
CA ASP A 211 -7.99 -4.88 -15.46
C ASP A 211 -7.74 -6.27 -14.87
N PRO A 212 -8.60 -7.26 -15.16
CA PRO A 212 -8.44 -8.64 -14.72
C PRO A 212 -7.11 -9.27 -15.13
N PHE A 213 -6.53 -8.87 -16.26
CA PHE A 213 -5.24 -9.39 -16.73
C PHE A 213 -4.03 -8.83 -15.96
N SER A 214 -4.19 -7.79 -15.18
CA SER A 214 -3.08 -7.13 -14.46
C SER A 214 -2.29 -8.05 -13.56
N MET A 215 -2.96 -8.98 -12.85
CA MET A 215 -2.29 -9.96 -11.99
C MET A 215 -1.43 -10.93 -12.84
N SER A 216 -1.93 -11.40 -13.96
CA SER A 216 -1.17 -12.29 -14.84
C SER A 216 0.01 -11.55 -15.49
N TYR A 217 -0.16 -10.30 -15.92
CA TYR A 217 0.92 -9.47 -16.46
C TYR A 217 2.03 -9.23 -15.44
N MET A 218 1.68 -8.94 -14.18
CA MET A 218 2.66 -8.81 -13.11
C MET A 218 3.40 -10.13 -12.87
N PHE A 219 2.72 -11.26 -12.83
CA PHE A 219 3.35 -12.57 -12.66
C PHE A 219 4.31 -12.91 -13.81
N GLU A 220 3.94 -12.63 -15.05
CA GLU A 220 4.81 -12.84 -16.23
C GLU A 220 6.05 -11.93 -16.16
N LYS A 221 5.87 -10.67 -15.74
CA LYS A 221 6.96 -9.74 -15.50
C LYS A 221 7.93 -10.27 -14.43
N LEU A 222 7.41 -10.65 -13.25
CA LEU A 222 8.21 -11.24 -12.17
C LEU A 222 8.97 -12.48 -12.64
N GLN A 223 8.32 -13.36 -13.40
CA GLN A 223 8.96 -14.55 -13.97
C GLN A 223 10.09 -14.17 -14.95
N SER A 224 9.86 -13.17 -15.80
CA SER A 224 10.87 -12.73 -16.78
C SER A 224 12.08 -12.10 -16.09
N LEU A 225 11.85 -11.24 -15.11
CA LEU A 225 12.92 -10.61 -14.33
C LEU A 225 13.71 -11.62 -13.50
N SER A 226 13.04 -12.61 -12.89
CA SER A 226 13.71 -13.67 -12.14
C SER A 226 14.64 -14.51 -13.03
N ARG A 227 14.25 -14.78 -14.29
CA ARG A 227 15.13 -15.47 -15.24
C ARG A 227 16.35 -14.67 -15.64
N LEU A 228 16.23 -13.33 -15.71
CA LEU A 228 17.33 -12.43 -16.06
C LEU A 228 18.30 -12.20 -14.90
N SER A 229 17.80 -12.28 -13.64
CA SER A 229 18.60 -12.05 -12.43
C SER A 229 19.55 -13.20 -12.07
N GLY A 230 19.46 -14.32 -12.73
CA GLY A 230 20.32 -15.50 -12.51
C GLY A 230 20.14 -16.09 -11.10
N SER A 231 21.24 -16.08 -10.29
CA SER A 231 21.20 -16.61 -8.92
C SER A 231 20.56 -15.66 -7.91
N ASN A 232 20.31 -14.38 -8.26
CA ASN A 232 19.67 -13.42 -7.40
C ASN A 232 18.14 -13.49 -7.62
N GLU A 233 17.48 -14.26 -6.78
CA GLU A 233 16.02 -14.33 -6.77
C GLU A 233 15.43 -12.97 -6.38
N LEU A 234 14.38 -12.53 -7.11
CA LEU A 234 13.64 -11.33 -6.75
C LEU A 234 13.08 -11.48 -5.34
N GLU A 235 13.21 -10.42 -4.56
CA GLU A 235 12.85 -10.41 -3.15
C GLU A 235 11.40 -10.84 -2.91
N PHE A 236 10.47 -10.30 -3.69
CA PHE A 236 9.07 -10.69 -3.64
C PHE A 236 8.87 -12.20 -3.81
N LEU A 237 9.64 -12.86 -4.68
CA LEU A 237 9.51 -14.29 -4.93
C LEU A 237 10.05 -15.17 -3.80
N ARG A 238 10.84 -14.63 -2.87
CA ARG A 238 11.30 -15.35 -1.67
C ARG A 238 10.18 -15.59 -0.69
N SER A 239 9.31 -14.60 -0.49
CA SER A 239 8.13 -14.69 0.38
C SER A 239 6.93 -15.28 -0.35
N HIS A 240 6.79 -15.01 -1.66
CA HIS A 240 5.67 -15.39 -2.53
C HIS A 240 6.14 -16.23 -3.73
N PRO A 241 6.48 -17.50 -3.55
CA PRO A 241 7.01 -18.34 -4.63
C PRO A 241 6.03 -18.42 -5.81
N LEU A 242 6.53 -18.05 -7.01
CA LEU A 242 5.72 -18.05 -8.22
C LEU A 242 5.84 -19.41 -8.93
N THR A 243 4.70 -20.05 -9.16
CA THR A 243 4.62 -21.31 -9.90
C THR A 243 3.91 -21.10 -11.23
N LYS A 244 4.20 -21.98 -12.21
CA LYS A 244 3.47 -21.98 -13.50
C LYS A 244 1.96 -22.09 -13.30
N LYS A 245 1.52 -22.81 -12.25
CA LYS A 245 0.11 -22.96 -11.92
C LYS A 245 -0.51 -21.63 -11.51
N ARG A 246 0.14 -20.82 -10.65
CA ARG A 246 -0.38 -19.49 -10.26
C ARG A 246 -0.58 -18.59 -11.49
N ILE A 247 0.39 -18.58 -12.41
CA ILE A 247 0.29 -17.81 -13.67
C ILE A 247 -0.90 -18.29 -14.51
N SER A 248 -1.02 -19.60 -14.76
CA SER A 248 -2.11 -20.14 -15.57
C SER A 248 -3.48 -19.95 -14.93
N ASP A 249 -3.58 -20.08 -13.61
CA ASP A 249 -4.83 -19.85 -12.87
C ASP A 249 -5.27 -18.37 -12.94
N ALA A 250 -4.32 -17.41 -12.82
CA ALA A 250 -4.61 -15.97 -12.98
C ALA A 250 -5.09 -15.65 -14.41
N GLN A 251 -4.40 -16.19 -15.43
CA GLN A 251 -4.83 -16.04 -16.84
C GLN A 251 -6.21 -16.64 -17.11
N SER A 252 -6.49 -17.83 -16.56
CA SER A 252 -7.77 -18.49 -16.76
C SER A 252 -8.93 -17.71 -16.17
N ARG A 253 -8.74 -17.16 -14.96
CA ARG A 253 -9.76 -16.29 -14.33
C ARG A 253 -9.96 -14.99 -15.08
N ALA A 254 -8.89 -14.36 -15.57
CA ALA A 254 -8.99 -13.14 -16.33
C ALA A 254 -9.81 -13.30 -17.62
N ARG A 255 -9.72 -14.47 -18.27
CA ARG A 255 -10.49 -14.77 -19.49
C ARG A 255 -12.00 -14.90 -19.29
N GLU A 256 -12.46 -15.07 -18.05
CA GLU A 256 -13.89 -15.11 -17.72
C GLU A 256 -14.53 -13.71 -17.79
N PHE A 257 -13.73 -12.66 -17.86
CA PHE A 257 -14.18 -11.27 -17.96
C PHE A 257 -14.06 -10.80 -19.40
N GLU A 258 -15.13 -10.20 -19.92
CA GLU A 258 -15.09 -9.54 -21.22
C GLU A 258 -14.16 -8.32 -21.18
N GLY A 259 -13.46 -8.09 -22.30
CA GLY A 259 -12.48 -7.01 -22.39
C GLY A 259 -13.13 -5.63 -22.18
N SER A 260 -12.60 -4.89 -21.22
CA SER A 260 -12.90 -3.48 -21.02
C SER A 260 -11.67 -2.65 -21.39
N ASN A 261 -11.89 -1.40 -21.75
CA ASN A 261 -10.79 -0.49 -22.07
C ASN A 261 -10.24 0.12 -20.77
N TYR A 262 -9.49 -0.68 -20.00
CA TYR A 262 -8.86 -0.23 -18.76
C TYR A 262 -7.76 0.78 -19.08
N ARG A 263 -7.73 1.88 -18.33
CA ARG A 263 -6.70 2.91 -18.44
C ARG A 263 -6.13 3.22 -17.05
N ASN A 264 -4.86 3.53 -17.02
CA ASN A 264 -4.25 4.06 -15.82
C ASN A 264 -4.93 5.37 -15.40
N SER A 265 -5.01 5.65 -14.11
CA SER A 265 -5.34 6.99 -13.62
C SER A 265 -4.24 7.99 -14.03
N LEU A 266 -4.54 9.26 -14.10
CA LEU A 266 -3.53 10.28 -14.33
C LEU A 266 -2.59 10.39 -13.11
N GLU A 267 -3.16 10.25 -11.92
CA GLU A 267 -2.42 10.25 -10.66
C GLU A 267 -1.33 9.17 -10.63
N TYR A 268 -1.67 7.94 -11.02
CA TYR A 268 -0.67 6.88 -11.14
C TYR A 268 0.47 7.24 -12.09
N GLU A 269 0.15 7.79 -13.26
CA GLU A 269 1.16 8.15 -14.26
C GLU A 269 2.09 9.25 -13.75
N LEU A 270 1.56 10.24 -13.00
CA LEU A 270 2.35 11.30 -12.39
C LEU A 270 3.22 10.75 -11.24
N VAL A 271 2.66 9.89 -10.39
CA VAL A 271 3.44 9.23 -9.32
C VAL A 271 4.52 8.32 -9.91
N LYS A 272 4.22 7.63 -10.99
CA LYS A 272 5.24 6.85 -11.71
C LYS A 272 6.34 7.73 -12.27
N ALA A 273 6.03 8.90 -12.82
CA ALA A 273 7.04 9.85 -13.29
C ALA A 273 7.97 10.29 -12.14
N ARG A 274 7.43 10.51 -10.93
CA ARG A 274 8.21 10.81 -9.72
C ARG A 274 9.20 9.69 -9.40
N SER A 275 8.75 8.44 -9.41
CA SER A 275 9.62 7.28 -9.15
C SER A 275 10.73 7.14 -10.21
N VAL A 276 10.44 7.43 -11.47
CA VAL A 276 11.45 7.44 -12.56
C VAL A 276 12.52 8.49 -12.32
N VAL A 277 12.13 9.71 -11.93
CA VAL A 277 13.07 10.79 -11.61
C VAL A 277 13.89 10.45 -10.35
N HIS A 278 13.22 9.86 -9.32
CA HIS A 278 13.89 9.46 -8.09
C HIS A 278 15.00 8.45 -8.34
N PHE A 279 14.73 7.38 -9.06
CA PHE A 279 15.67 6.28 -9.31
C PHE A 279 16.63 6.51 -10.50
N ALA A 280 16.54 7.65 -11.15
CA ALA A 280 17.55 8.04 -12.14
C ALA A 280 18.91 8.28 -11.46
N GLN A 281 19.95 7.61 -11.92
CA GLN A 281 21.32 7.78 -11.38
C GLN A 281 21.81 9.23 -11.52
N LEU A 282 21.46 9.87 -12.63
CA LEU A 282 21.75 11.28 -12.90
C LEU A 282 20.45 11.96 -13.38
N PRO A 283 20.13 13.20 -12.94
CA PRO A 283 18.95 13.93 -13.40
C PRO A 283 18.84 14.03 -14.92
N ARG A 284 19.97 14.20 -15.60
CA ARG A 284 20.05 14.27 -17.08
C ARG A 284 19.55 13.00 -17.79
N GLN A 285 19.53 11.85 -17.12
CA GLN A 285 18.97 10.62 -17.69
C GLN A 285 17.43 10.72 -17.73
N ALA A 286 16.81 11.18 -16.65
CA ALA A 286 15.38 11.42 -16.58
C ALA A 286 14.96 12.52 -17.56
N ILE A 287 15.73 13.64 -17.64
CA ILE A 287 15.47 14.70 -18.61
C ILE A 287 15.43 14.13 -20.04
N ARG A 288 16.45 13.36 -20.45
CA ARG A 288 16.48 12.75 -21.80
C ARG A 288 15.30 11.81 -22.04
N GLN A 289 14.93 11.01 -21.03
CA GLN A 289 13.82 10.08 -21.13
C GLN A 289 12.50 10.82 -21.34
N PHE A 290 12.22 11.83 -20.52
CA PHE A 290 10.95 12.57 -20.63
C PHE A 290 10.92 13.50 -21.84
N ASP A 291 12.06 14.06 -22.29
CA ASP A 291 12.14 14.80 -23.56
C ASP A 291 11.79 13.89 -24.76
N GLN A 292 12.30 12.65 -24.77
CA GLN A 292 11.90 11.67 -25.78
C GLN A 292 10.41 11.32 -25.72
N ASN A 293 9.85 11.19 -24.49
CA ASN A 293 8.42 10.94 -24.31
C ASN A 293 7.60 12.12 -24.83
N LEU A 294 8.00 13.36 -24.52
CA LEU A 294 7.32 14.57 -25.00
C LEU A 294 7.32 14.66 -26.54
N ARG A 295 8.48 14.38 -27.17
CA ARG A 295 8.57 14.36 -28.65
C ARG A 295 7.71 13.28 -29.30
N ARG A 296 7.39 12.21 -28.60
CA ARG A 296 6.59 11.07 -29.09
C ARG A 296 5.12 11.16 -28.66
N ALA A 297 4.77 12.12 -27.83
CA ALA A 297 3.42 12.28 -27.31
C ALA A 297 2.40 12.50 -28.44
N LYS A 298 1.29 11.76 -28.37
CA LYS A 298 0.21 11.78 -29.34
C LYS A 298 -1.07 12.39 -28.79
N SER A 299 -1.07 12.75 -27.50
CA SER A 299 -2.21 13.34 -26.80
C SER A 299 -1.74 14.38 -25.79
N ASP A 300 -2.64 15.27 -25.39
CA ASP A 300 -2.40 16.25 -24.33
C ASP A 300 -2.03 15.57 -23.03
N ARG A 301 -2.67 14.42 -22.72
CA ARG A 301 -2.35 13.62 -21.55
C ARG A 301 -0.90 13.10 -21.54
N GLU A 302 -0.45 12.54 -22.66
CA GLU A 302 0.94 12.07 -22.79
C GLU A 302 1.93 13.22 -22.69
N SER A 303 1.61 14.36 -23.31
CA SER A 303 2.43 15.58 -23.21
C SER A 303 2.49 16.10 -21.78
N LEU A 304 1.34 16.15 -21.07
CA LEU A 304 1.26 16.57 -19.67
C LEU A 304 2.15 15.72 -18.77
N ILE A 305 2.08 14.39 -18.89
CA ILE A 305 2.88 13.46 -18.08
C ILE A 305 4.39 13.67 -18.36
N ALA A 306 4.74 13.85 -19.65
CA ALA A 306 6.14 14.07 -20.02
C ALA A 306 6.66 15.42 -19.51
N GLU A 307 5.87 16.49 -19.60
CA GLU A 307 6.22 17.81 -19.07
C GLU A 307 6.35 17.82 -17.56
N TYR A 308 5.44 17.13 -16.85
CA TYR A 308 5.55 16.94 -15.39
C TYR A 308 6.85 16.22 -15.01
N GLY A 309 7.18 15.14 -15.72
CA GLY A 309 8.42 14.41 -15.50
C GLY A 309 9.67 15.25 -15.82
N LEU A 310 9.63 16.07 -16.91
CA LEU A 310 10.71 17.03 -17.22
C LEU A 310 10.88 18.04 -16.11
N ALA A 311 9.79 18.63 -15.62
CA ALA A 311 9.83 19.60 -14.55
C ALA A 311 10.51 19.05 -13.29
N LEU A 312 10.11 17.86 -12.84
CA LEU A 312 10.73 17.19 -11.68
C LEU A 312 12.22 16.91 -11.94
N ALA A 313 12.57 16.46 -13.14
CA ALA A 313 13.96 16.14 -13.49
C ALA A 313 14.84 17.40 -13.59
N HIS A 314 14.33 18.51 -14.13
CA HIS A 314 15.00 19.80 -14.13
C HIS A 314 15.16 20.37 -12.71
N SER A 315 14.12 20.29 -11.88
CA SER A 315 14.19 20.68 -10.47
C SER A 315 15.31 19.92 -9.74
N LYS A 316 15.38 18.59 -9.93
CA LYS A 316 16.45 17.74 -9.37
C LYS A 316 17.85 18.08 -9.93
N ASN A 317 17.92 18.71 -11.11
CA ASN A 317 19.17 19.19 -11.74
C ASN A 317 19.51 20.65 -11.34
N ASN A 318 18.75 21.27 -10.45
CA ASN A 318 18.80 22.68 -10.04
C ASN A 318 18.47 23.69 -11.17
N ASP A 319 17.81 23.25 -12.24
CA ASP A 319 17.35 24.07 -13.35
C ASP A 319 15.92 24.54 -13.05
N HIS A 320 15.71 25.36 -12.01
CA HIS A 320 14.39 25.66 -11.45
C HIS A 320 13.51 26.52 -12.38
N GLU A 321 14.11 27.37 -13.22
CA GLU A 321 13.34 28.15 -14.22
C GLU A 321 12.70 27.23 -15.27
N ASP A 322 13.48 26.31 -15.82
CA ASP A 322 12.98 25.30 -16.77
C ASP A 322 11.94 24.40 -16.10
N ALA A 323 12.18 24.01 -14.84
CA ALA A 323 11.21 23.21 -14.07
C ALA A 323 9.87 23.91 -13.94
N LEU A 324 9.85 25.19 -13.54
CA LEU A 324 8.61 25.98 -13.46
C LEU A 324 7.95 26.15 -14.82
N GLN A 325 8.71 26.33 -15.89
CA GLN A 325 8.15 26.44 -17.23
C GLN A 325 7.44 25.14 -17.66
N PHE A 326 8.05 23.99 -17.44
CA PHE A 326 7.43 22.70 -17.77
C PHE A 326 6.22 22.39 -16.87
N MET A 327 6.27 22.73 -15.56
CA MET A 327 5.08 22.60 -14.68
C MET A 327 3.91 23.46 -15.16
N ARG A 328 4.17 24.72 -15.58
CA ARG A 328 3.13 25.59 -16.15
C ARG A 328 2.55 25.03 -17.45
N ASN A 329 3.39 24.47 -18.31
CA ASN A 329 2.94 23.83 -19.55
C ASN A 329 2.02 22.64 -19.25
N ALA A 330 2.38 21.81 -18.30
CA ALA A 330 1.54 20.68 -17.83
C ALA A 330 0.21 21.20 -17.23
N LEU A 331 0.26 22.21 -16.36
CA LEU A 331 -0.92 22.80 -15.72
C LEU A 331 -1.88 23.45 -16.74
N ASN A 332 -1.37 24.02 -17.83
CA ASN A 332 -2.20 24.58 -18.90
C ASN A 332 -3.09 23.53 -19.60
N LYS A 333 -2.71 22.25 -19.55
CA LYS A 333 -3.48 21.14 -20.13
C LYS A 333 -4.53 20.59 -19.15
N ASP A 334 -4.29 20.75 -17.85
CA ASP A 334 -5.22 20.35 -16.78
C ASP A 334 -5.11 21.36 -15.63
N LYS A 335 -5.85 22.46 -15.72
CA LYS A 335 -5.70 23.65 -14.87
C LYS A 335 -6.04 23.42 -13.40
N GLU A 336 -6.87 22.43 -13.11
CA GLU A 336 -7.32 22.10 -11.77
C GLU A 336 -6.54 20.95 -11.15
N ASN A 337 -5.56 20.40 -11.86
CA ASN A 337 -4.80 19.25 -11.38
C ASN A 337 -3.95 19.59 -10.15
N LEU A 338 -4.37 19.04 -9.01
CA LEU A 338 -3.75 19.33 -7.73
C LEU A 338 -2.31 18.83 -7.66
N LEU A 339 -2.00 17.66 -8.24
CA LEU A 339 -0.64 17.12 -8.21
C LEU A 339 0.36 18.00 -8.97
N ILE A 340 -0.08 18.62 -10.06
CA ILE A 340 0.77 19.56 -10.81
C ILE A 340 0.96 20.86 -10.00
N GLN A 341 -0.08 21.35 -9.32
CA GLN A 341 0.02 22.52 -8.44
C GLN A 341 0.95 22.24 -7.25
N ILE A 342 0.89 21.05 -6.66
CA ILE A 342 1.85 20.58 -5.66
C ILE A 342 3.27 20.52 -6.25
N GLY A 343 3.43 20.06 -7.49
CA GLY A 343 4.72 20.07 -8.18
C GLY A 343 5.31 21.48 -8.34
N ILE A 344 4.47 22.50 -8.63
CA ILE A 344 4.91 23.91 -8.66
C ILE A 344 5.40 24.34 -7.26
N LEU A 345 4.65 23.99 -6.21
CA LEU A 345 5.01 24.28 -4.83
C LEU A 345 6.38 23.67 -4.48
N GLU A 346 6.61 22.41 -4.84
CA GLU A 346 7.88 21.72 -4.63
C GLU A 346 9.04 22.39 -5.35
N VAL A 347 8.84 22.85 -6.60
CA VAL A 347 9.87 23.59 -7.35
C VAL A 347 10.20 24.92 -6.69
N HIS A 348 9.21 25.65 -6.17
CA HIS A 348 9.46 26.88 -5.40
C HIS A 348 10.26 26.62 -4.12
N ILE A 349 9.94 25.53 -3.40
CA ILE A 349 10.71 25.12 -2.21
C ILE A 349 12.15 24.77 -2.59
N ALA A 350 12.36 24.00 -3.67
CA ALA A 350 13.68 23.61 -4.14
C ALA A 350 14.51 24.80 -4.63
N ALA A 351 13.85 25.84 -5.16
CA ALA A 351 14.47 27.10 -5.58
C ALA A 351 14.67 28.10 -4.41
N GLU A 352 14.34 27.72 -3.18
CA GLU A 352 14.36 28.59 -1.98
C GLU A 352 13.46 29.84 -2.09
N ASN A 353 12.49 29.84 -3.00
CA ASN A 353 11.50 30.88 -3.20
C ASN A 353 10.37 30.74 -2.15
N TYR A 354 10.72 30.85 -0.86
CA TYR A 354 9.80 30.54 0.25
C TYR A 354 8.60 31.47 0.34
N PHE A 355 8.69 32.70 -0.16
CA PHE A 355 7.56 33.63 -0.16
C PHE A 355 6.46 33.18 -1.12
N GLU A 356 6.82 32.84 -2.35
CA GLU A 356 5.92 32.29 -3.38
C GLU A 356 5.40 30.92 -2.96
N ALA A 357 6.26 30.09 -2.39
CA ALA A 357 5.90 28.77 -1.90
C ALA A 357 4.83 28.86 -0.79
N GLU A 358 5.02 29.72 0.20
CA GLU A 358 4.06 29.93 1.30
C GLU A 358 2.72 30.44 0.78
N ALA A 359 2.74 31.46 -0.07
CA ALA A 359 1.51 32.02 -0.66
C ALA A 359 0.71 30.96 -1.43
N LEU A 360 1.39 30.12 -2.21
CA LEU A 360 0.76 29.02 -2.94
C LEU A 360 0.23 27.95 -1.99
N ALA A 361 1.03 27.52 -0.99
CA ALA A 361 0.63 26.51 -0.03
C ALA A 361 -0.63 26.91 0.75
N VAL A 362 -0.67 28.15 1.25
CA VAL A 362 -1.85 28.69 1.96
C VAL A 362 -3.08 28.70 1.05
N SER A 363 -2.93 29.14 -0.19
CA SER A 363 -4.04 29.11 -1.16
C SER A 363 -4.56 27.70 -1.43
N LEU A 364 -3.66 26.73 -1.58
CA LEU A 364 -4.03 25.32 -1.81
C LEU A 364 -4.69 24.70 -0.57
N LEU A 365 -4.23 25.00 0.64
CA LEU A 365 -4.82 24.53 1.91
C LEU A 365 -6.21 25.12 2.15
N GLN A 366 -6.49 26.36 1.73
CA GLN A 366 -7.84 26.91 1.82
C GLN A 366 -8.86 26.10 1.01
N LEU A 367 -8.45 25.56 -0.13
CA LEU A 367 -9.29 24.74 -0.99
C LEU A 367 -9.28 23.25 -0.59
N ASN A 368 -8.18 22.80 0.03
CA ASN A 368 -7.93 21.39 0.37
C ASN A 368 -7.38 21.28 1.81
N PRO A 369 -8.17 21.59 2.84
CA PRO A 369 -7.67 21.79 4.22
C PRO A 369 -7.07 20.52 4.86
N ASN A 370 -7.44 19.34 4.38
CA ASN A 370 -6.96 18.06 4.92
C ASN A 370 -5.98 17.35 3.96
N ASN A 371 -5.42 18.06 2.99
CA ASN A 371 -4.49 17.44 2.05
C ASN A 371 -3.11 17.25 2.69
N TYR A 372 -2.74 15.99 2.90
CA TYR A 372 -1.50 15.61 3.57
C TYR A 372 -0.24 16.13 2.85
N PRO A 373 -0.05 15.92 1.53
CA PRO A 373 1.10 16.46 0.80
C PRO A 373 1.30 17.97 0.99
N ILE A 374 0.24 18.76 0.87
CA ILE A 374 0.33 20.21 0.99
C ILE A 374 0.70 20.63 2.42
N SER A 375 0.09 19.99 3.43
CA SER A 375 0.38 20.25 4.84
C SER A 375 1.84 19.94 5.18
N MET A 376 2.37 18.83 4.69
CA MET A 376 3.77 18.44 4.87
C MET A 376 4.73 19.44 4.21
N LEU A 377 4.45 19.87 2.99
CA LEU A 377 5.26 20.87 2.28
C LEU A 377 5.17 22.25 2.93
N TYR A 378 3.99 22.64 3.43
CA TYR A 378 3.81 23.88 4.16
C TYR A 378 4.64 23.89 5.46
N ASN A 379 4.61 22.78 6.21
CA ASN A 379 5.46 22.62 7.39
C ASN A 379 6.95 22.75 7.02
N GLN A 380 7.39 22.11 5.95
CA GLN A 380 8.76 22.25 5.45
C GLN A 380 9.14 23.69 5.14
N ILE A 381 8.24 24.49 4.54
CA ILE A 381 8.45 25.92 4.28
C ILE A 381 8.65 26.68 5.59
N LEU A 382 7.77 26.48 6.58
CA LEU A 382 7.86 27.14 7.88
C LEU A 382 9.16 26.80 8.60
N MET A 383 9.55 25.54 8.60
CA MET A 383 10.82 25.10 9.19
C MET A 383 12.04 25.76 8.52
N ASN A 384 12.05 25.83 7.19
CA ASN A 384 13.14 26.46 6.43
C ASN A 384 13.22 27.97 6.64
N LYS A 385 12.09 28.63 6.94
CA LYS A 385 12.03 30.06 7.30
C LYS A 385 12.38 30.33 8.77
N GLY A 386 12.43 29.30 9.62
CA GLY A 386 12.66 29.42 11.07
C GLY A 386 11.41 29.76 11.87
N ASP A 387 10.22 29.63 11.29
CA ASP A 387 8.90 29.86 11.92
C ASP A 387 8.41 28.58 12.62
N TYR A 388 9.15 28.10 13.61
CA TYR A 388 8.90 26.83 14.30
C TYR A 388 7.55 26.77 15.03
N GLU A 389 7.08 27.89 15.59
CA GLU A 389 5.81 27.95 16.34
C GLU A 389 4.59 27.63 15.46
N LYS A 390 4.60 28.04 14.20
CA LYS A 390 3.50 27.78 13.26
C LYS A 390 3.56 26.36 12.64
N GLY A 391 4.71 25.72 12.71
CA GLY A 391 4.88 24.36 12.16
C GLY A 391 4.44 23.27 13.12
N GLU A 392 4.17 23.59 14.40
CA GLU A 392 3.68 22.64 15.41
C GLU A 392 2.13 22.61 15.51
N GLU A 393 1.41 23.62 14.96
CA GLU A 393 -0.04 23.67 14.87
C GLU A 393 -0.56 22.87 13.64
#